data_b36e2e08338e7e41c06954a856817def
#
_entry.id   b36e2e08338e7e41c06954a856817def
#
_cell.length_a   1.000
_cell.length_b   1.000
_cell.length_c   1.000
_cell.angle_alpha   90.00
_cell.angle_beta   90.00
_cell.angle_gamma   90.00
#
_symmetry.space_group_name_H-M   'P 1'
#
loop_
_entity.id
_entity.type
_entity.pdbx_description
1 polymer ?
#
loop_
_entity_poly.entity_id
_entity_poly.type
_entity_poly.pdbx_seq_one_letter_code
_entity_poly.pdbx_strand_id
1 'polypeptide(L)'
;MGYLYEIAATAPAFLKPAHYDAHPPARTGEPAIIPFGSDRQQHCVLWEPDEVRHDMPVFYFHGGAYVFGEAESMVDAANAYNAQGYRFCSVGFREAPFHKFPAMVDDAFIGALTALSWMEEHNIPCKRIIIGGTSAGGHLAALMCYARWLQEAFGFPVERIAACISVAGVADASDLLVKPFPSYGAWRTQVDLATVGKNRAAMRRAVARYSPVDIVEKEAGEGAVPRIPLFVVHGRRDTLSPFFSQLRLVEALRKANGKGSVELLTLEGRHWQHMNTTVTMHKDAVEESPILTALFSWLERVDAESQPGEPHSRSSA
;
A
#
# COMPACT_ATOMS: atom_id res chain seq x y z
N MET A 1 22.92 -15.54 -4.09
CA MET A 1 23.39 -15.06 -2.76
C MET A 1 22.68 -13.81 -2.29
N GLY A 2 22.36 -12.83 -3.15
CA GLY A 2 21.67 -11.59 -2.74
C GLY A 2 20.31 -11.78 -2.06
N TYR A 3 19.50 -12.72 -2.54
CA TYR A 3 18.16 -13.00 -2.02
C TYR A 3 18.16 -13.57 -0.59
N LEU A 4 19.04 -14.55 -0.30
CA LEU A 4 19.19 -15.09 1.06
C LEU A 4 19.66 -14.04 2.05
N TYR A 5 20.53 -13.13 1.59
CA TYR A 5 20.96 -12.00 2.39
C TYR A 5 19.80 -11.04 2.70
N GLU A 6 18.94 -10.73 1.73
CA GLU A 6 17.79 -9.88 1.95
C GLU A 6 16.81 -10.48 2.95
N ILE A 7 16.52 -11.77 2.87
CA ILE A 7 15.68 -12.44 3.86
C ILE A 7 16.32 -12.41 5.25
N ALA A 8 17.62 -12.75 5.35
CA ALA A 8 18.32 -12.73 6.61
C ALA A 8 18.41 -11.31 7.21
N ALA A 9 18.53 -10.28 6.38
CA ALA A 9 18.57 -8.89 6.82
C ALA A 9 17.18 -8.34 7.19
N THR A 10 16.12 -8.87 6.57
CA THR A 10 14.74 -8.43 6.79
C THR A 10 14.07 -9.19 7.94
N ALA A 11 14.46 -10.47 8.14
CA ALA A 11 13.90 -11.33 9.19
C ALA A 11 13.94 -10.71 10.61
N PRO A 12 15.02 -10.02 11.06
CA PRO A 12 15.02 -9.39 12.37
C PRO A 12 14.01 -8.27 12.55
N ALA A 13 13.66 -7.56 11.48
CA ALA A 13 12.64 -6.52 11.53
C ALA A 13 11.23 -7.11 11.71
N PHE A 14 11.01 -8.33 11.19
CA PHE A 14 9.74 -9.05 11.30
C PHE A 14 9.66 -9.97 12.54
N LEU A 15 10.80 -10.39 13.09
CA LEU A 15 10.86 -11.27 14.25
C LEU A 15 10.86 -10.49 15.58
N LYS A 16 11.09 -9.19 15.55
CA LYS A 16 10.77 -8.35 16.72
C LYS A 16 9.26 -8.27 16.79
N PRO A 17 8.62 -8.79 17.86
CA PRO A 17 7.24 -8.44 18.09
C PRO A 17 7.19 -6.91 18.04
N ALA A 18 6.24 -6.37 17.30
CA ALA A 18 5.93 -4.96 17.36
C ALA A 18 5.42 -4.71 18.78
N HIS A 19 6.33 -4.55 19.72
CA HIS A 19 5.97 -4.12 21.05
C HIS A 19 5.55 -2.67 20.88
N TYR A 20 4.27 -2.45 21.04
CA TYR A 20 3.67 -1.13 21.19
C TYR A 20 4.47 -0.27 22.20
N ASP A 21 5.11 -0.93 23.18
CA ASP A 21 5.99 -0.31 24.18
C ASP A 21 7.40 0.06 23.69
N ALA A 22 7.82 -0.39 22.51
CA ALA A 22 9.15 -0.12 21.97
C ALA A 22 9.17 1.04 20.96
N HIS A 23 8.01 1.47 20.50
CA HIS A 23 7.84 2.64 19.66
C HIS A 23 7.57 3.86 20.55
N PRO A 24 8.09 5.05 20.20
CA PRO A 24 7.66 6.25 20.89
C PRO A 24 6.13 6.33 20.81
N PRO A 25 5.44 6.70 21.91
CA PRO A 25 3.99 6.78 21.89
C PRO A 25 3.55 7.65 20.72
N ALA A 26 2.43 7.27 20.12
CA ALA A 26 1.77 8.14 19.15
C ALA A 26 1.67 9.51 19.80
N ARG A 27 2.21 10.54 19.14
CA ARG A 27 2.26 11.89 19.71
C ARG A 27 0.90 12.53 19.89
N THR A 28 -0.13 11.88 19.37
CA THR A 28 -1.47 12.41 19.14
C THR A 28 -2.58 11.67 19.90
N GLY A 29 -2.26 11.06 21.02
CA GLY A 29 -3.24 10.33 21.81
C GLY A 29 -3.42 8.86 21.41
N GLU A 30 -4.36 8.17 22.07
CA GLU A 30 -4.64 6.76 21.76
C GLU A 30 -5.39 6.65 20.43
N PRO A 31 -4.97 5.73 19.54
CA PRO A 31 -5.65 5.51 18.28
C PRO A 31 -7.04 4.88 18.48
N ALA A 32 -7.96 5.15 17.56
CA ALA A 32 -9.21 4.41 17.49
C ALA A 32 -8.98 3.04 16.86
N ILE A 33 -9.51 1.99 17.52
CA ILE A 33 -9.49 0.62 17.00
C ILE A 33 -10.86 0.32 16.40
N ILE A 34 -10.88 -0.04 15.12
CA ILE A 34 -12.11 -0.27 14.34
C ILE A 34 -12.15 -1.73 13.90
N PRO A 35 -12.84 -2.64 14.62
CA PRO A 35 -12.92 -4.03 14.23
C PRO A 35 -13.83 -4.22 13.01
N PHE A 36 -13.45 -5.13 12.10
CA PHE A 36 -14.26 -5.48 10.93
C PHE A 36 -14.48 -7.00 10.74
N GLY A 37 -14.04 -7.79 11.70
CA GLY A 37 -14.23 -9.23 11.71
C GLY A 37 -13.95 -9.86 13.07
N SER A 38 -13.97 -11.20 13.12
CA SER A 38 -13.77 -11.94 14.37
C SER A 38 -12.32 -12.39 14.60
N ASP A 39 -11.46 -12.30 13.57
CA ASP A 39 -10.04 -12.60 13.72
C ASP A 39 -9.32 -11.42 14.36
N ARG A 40 -8.32 -11.74 15.20
CA ARG A 40 -7.52 -10.69 15.87
C ARG A 40 -6.84 -9.71 14.92
N GLN A 41 -6.59 -10.11 13.67
CA GLN A 41 -5.97 -9.28 12.64
C GLN A 41 -7.00 -8.45 11.85
N GLN A 42 -8.30 -8.69 12.03
CA GLN A 42 -9.38 -8.00 11.32
C GLN A 42 -9.81 -6.73 12.07
N HIS A 43 -8.92 -5.76 12.14
CA HIS A 43 -9.21 -4.43 12.67
C HIS A 43 -8.37 -3.37 11.96
N CYS A 44 -8.84 -2.13 12.01
CA CYS A 44 -8.08 -0.97 11.59
C CYS A 44 -7.65 -0.18 12.82
N VAL A 45 -6.53 0.52 12.69
CA VAL A 45 -5.98 1.44 13.70
C VAL A 45 -5.92 2.82 13.10
N LEU A 46 -6.71 3.75 13.63
CA LEU A 46 -6.79 5.12 13.15
C LEU A 46 -6.09 6.07 14.11
N TRP A 47 -5.02 6.71 13.65
CA TRP A 47 -4.32 7.80 14.36
C TRP A 47 -4.77 9.15 13.83
N GLU A 48 -5.14 10.03 14.74
CA GLU A 48 -5.50 11.43 14.46
C GLU A 48 -4.29 12.34 14.63
N PRO A 49 -4.06 13.33 13.76
CA PRO A 49 -3.04 14.34 13.99
C PRO A 49 -3.49 15.35 15.06
N ASP A 50 -2.54 16.03 15.73
CA ASP A 50 -2.85 17.14 16.65
C ASP A 50 -3.64 18.26 15.94
N GLU A 51 -3.31 18.50 14.67
CA GLU A 51 -3.97 19.47 13.80
C GLU A 51 -4.26 18.82 12.45
N VAL A 52 -5.53 18.69 12.11
CA VAL A 52 -5.95 18.19 10.79
C VAL A 52 -5.77 19.30 9.76
N ARG A 53 -4.95 19.05 8.74
CA ARG A 53 -4.71 19.99 7.64
C ARG A 53 -5.21 19.45 6.30
N HIS A 54 -5.52 18.15 6.22
CA HIS A 54 -5.98 17.50 5.00
C HIS A 54 -7.22 16.66 5.26
N ASP A 55 -8.26 16.84 4.44
CA ASP A 55 -9.51 16.08 4.51
C ASP A 55 -9.43 14.73 3.74
N MET A 56 -8.22 14.26 3.47
CA MET A 56 -7.93 12.99 2.80
C MET A 56 -7.22 12.04 3.78
N PRO A 57 -7.94 11.19 4.50
CA PRO A 57 -7.30 10.16 5.34
C PRO A 57 -6.51 9.17 4.49
N VAL A 58 -5.40 8.71 5.05
CA VAL A 58 -4.52 7.72 4.43
C VAL A 58 -4.89 6.34 4.95
N PHE A 59 -5.29 5.43 4.07
CA PHE A 59 -5.46 4.02 4.35
C PHE A 59 -4.19 3.29 3.95
N TYR A 60 -3.57 2.61 4.91
CA TYR A 60 -2.24 2.04 4.69
C TYR A 60 -2.17 0.57 5.08
N PHE A 61 -1.54 -0.23 4.23
CA PHE A 61 -1.34 -1.66 4.42
C PHE A 61 0.12 -1.94 4.75
N HIS A 62 0.36 -2.68 5.83
CA HIS A 62 1.70 -3.05 6.27
C HIS A 62 2.37 -4.05 5.31
N GLY A 63 3.69 -4.15 5.38
CA GLY A 63 4.48 -5.19 4.73
C GLY A 63 4.48 -6.48 5.53
N GLY A 64 5.33 -7.44 5.11
CA GLY A 64 5.49 -8.70 5.86
C GLY A 64 5.24 -9.95 5.05
N ALA A 65 5.29 -9.86 3.72
CA ALA A 65 5.15 -10.99 2.81
C ALA A 65 3.86 -11.81 3.03
N TYR A 66 2.83 -11.20 3.61
CA TYR A 66 1.53 -11.80 3.98
C TYR A 66 1.61 -12.89 5.06
N VAL A 67 2.70 -12.96 5.79
CA VAL A 67 2.94 -13.94 6.87
C VAL A 67 3.36 -13.30 8.18
N PHE A 68 3.64 -11.98 8.16
CA PHE A 68 4.05 -11.18 9.30
C PHE A 68 3.50 -9.78 9.20
N GLY A 69 3.18 -9.19 10.31
CA GLY A 69 2.84 -7.78 10.45
C GLY A 69 1.60 -7.58 11.28
N GLU A 70 1.38 -6.37 11.66
CA GLU A 70 0.22 -5.95 12.45
C GLU A 70 -0.12 -4.51 12.07
N ALA A 71 -1.40 -4.15 12.18
CA ALA A 71 -1.84 -2.78 11.89
C ALA A 71 -1.13 -1.77 12.79
N GLU A 72 -0.88 -2.13 14.04
CA GLU A 72 -0.19 -1.33 15.06
C GLU A 72 1.27 -1.03 14.71
N SER A 73 1.91 -1.90 13.92
CA SER A 73 3.31 -1.72 13.51
C SER A 73 3.53 -0.50 12.61
N MET A 74 2.45 0.14 12.15
CA MET A 74 2.52 1.32 11.29
C MET A 74 2.58 2.65 12.08
N VAL A 75 2.75 2.62 13.39
CA VAL A 75 2.79 3.83 14.25
C VAL A 75 3.85 4.86 13.80
N ASP A 76 5.02 4.41 13.34
CA ASP A 76 6.06 5.33 12.85
C ASP A 76 5.63 6.03 11.56
N ALA A 77 4.99 5.29 10.64
CA ALA A 77 4.39 5.87 9.45
C ALA A 77 3.27 6.85 9.84
N ALA A 78 2.39 6.45 10.76
CA ALA A 78 1.33 7.30 11.27
C ALA A 78 1.89 8.61 11.83
N ASN A 79 2.96 8.57 12.64
CA ASN A 79 3.62 9.75 13.18
C ASN A 79 4.11 10.70 12.08
N ALA A 80 4.67 10.15 10.99
CA ALA A 80 5.14 10.96 9.86
C ALA A 80 3.97 11.67 9.12
N TYR A 81 2.89 10.94 8.84
CA TYR A 81 1.70 11.51 8.19
C TYR A 81 0.94 12.47 9.11
N ASN A 82 0.79 12.13 10.40
CA ASN A 82 0.16 13.01 11.38
C ASN A 82 0.93 14.32 11.56
N ALA A 83 2.27 14.30 11.52
CA ALA A 83 3.09 15.50 11.55
C ALA A 83 2.79 16.46 10.38
N GLN A 84 2.31 15.92 9.26
CA GLN A 84 1.86 16.71 8.11
C GLN A 84 0.36 17.03 8.14
N GLY A 85 -0.38 16.62 9.17
CA GLY A 85 -1.80 16.90 9.34
C GLY A 85 -2.74 15.93 8.63
N TYR A 86 -2.25 14.78 8.16
CA TYR A 86 -3.07 13.70 7.63
C TYR A 86 -3.53 12.75 8.74
N ARG A 87 -4.79 12.32 8.69
CA ARG A 87 -5.24 11.13 9.42
C ARG A 87 -4.65 9.89 8.80
N PHE A 88 -4.22 8.95 9.62
CA PHE A 88 -3.60 7.72 9.15
C PHE A 88 -4.32 6.50 9.71
N CYS A 89 -4.88 5.69 8.82
CA CYS A 89 -5.61 4.46 9.12
C CYS A 89 -4.84 3.26 8.61
N SER A 90 -4.21 2.51 9.51
CA SER A 90 -3.62 1.22 9.16
C SER A 90 -4.69 0.15 9.14
N VAL A 91 -4.76 -0.61 8.04
CA VAL A 91 -5.73 -1.69 7.86
C VAL A 91 -5.03 -3.02 8.04
N GLY A 92 -5.44 -3.77 9.08
CA GLY A 92 -4.98 -5.13 9.32
C GLY A 92 -5.59 -6.10 8.31
N PHE A 93 -4.98 -7.26 8.17
CA PHE A 93 -5.48 -8.34 7.32
C PHE A 93 -4.96 -9.68 7.79
N ARG A 94 -5.76 -10.72 7.60
CA ARG A 94 -5.40 -12.09 7.98
C ARG A 94 -4.24 -12.61 7.15
N GLU A 95 -3.36 -13.37 7.77
CA GLU A 95 -2.10 -13.80 7.22
C GLU A 95 -1.94 -15.32 7.15
N ALA A 96 -1.09 -15.77 6.23
CA ALA A 96 -0.65 -17.15 6.15
C ALA A 96 0.25 -17.50 7.36
N PRO A 97 0.33 -18.77 7.73
CA PRO A 97 -0.22 -19.95 7.04
C PRO A 97 -1.68 -20.27 7.39
N PHE A 98 -2.26 -19.61 8.40
CA PHE A 98 -3.60 -19.91 8.88
C PHE A 98 -4.67 -19.46 7.89
N HIS A 99 -4.47 -18.34 7.24
CA HIS A 99 -5.33 -17.82 6.18
C HIS A 99 -4.55 -17.74 4.87
N LYS A 100 -5.20 -18.15 3.79
CA LYS A 100 -4.55 -18.22 2.48
C LYS A 100 -5.10 -17.16 1.55
N PHE A 101 -4.30 -16.83 0.55
CA PHE A 101 -4.73 -15.95 -0.51
C PHE A 101 -6.03 -16.50 -1.16
N PRO A 102 -7.09 -15.67 -1.33
CA PRO A 102 -7.09 -14.22 -1.30
C PRO A 102 -7.59 -13.57 0.02
N ALA A 103 -7.63 -14.26 1.16
CA ALA A 103 -8.20 -13.71 2.41
C ALA A 103 -7.66 -12.32 2.78
N MET A 104 -6.36 -12.05 2.56
CA MET A 104 -5.76 -10.74 2.81
C MET A 104 -6.24 -9.66 1.84
N VAL A 105 -6.64 -10.02 0.62
CA VAL A 105 -7.25 -9.08 -0.33
C VAL A 105 -8.67 -8.75 0.10
N ASP A 106 -9.44 -9.78 0.50
CA ASP A 106 -10.80 -9.58 1.00
C ASP A 106 -10.79 -8.67 2.23
N ASP A 107 -9.89 -8.92 3.18
CA ASP A 107 -9.74 -8.13 4.39
C ASP A 107 -9.32 -6.68 4.10
N ALA A 108 -8.45 -6.44 3.11
CA ALA A 108 -8.06 -5.11 2.71
C ALA A 108 -9.28 -4.27 2.25
N PHE A 109 -10.15 -4.85 1.42
CA PHE A 109 -11.37 -4.17 0.95
C PHE A 109 -12.39 -4.01 2.06
N ILE A 110 -12.68 -5.08 2.83
CA ILE A 110 -13.67 -5.04 3.91
C ILE A 110 -13.24 -4.07 5.02
N GLY A 111 -11.97 -4.13 5.42
CA GLY A 111 -11.42 -3.24 6.44
C GLY A 111 -11.47 -1.76 6.02
N ALA A 112 -11.09 -1.46 4.79
CA ALA A 112 -11.17 -0.09 4.28
C ALA A 112 -12.61 0.43 4.18
N LEU A 113 -13.56 -0.40 3.72
CA LEU A 113 -14.99 -0.05 3.69
C LEU A 113 -15.56 0.17 5.09
N THR A 114 -15.20 -0.70 6.05
CA THR A 114 -15.63 -0.55 7.44
C THR A 114 -15.09 0.72 8.06
N ALA A 115 -13.81 1.03 7.84
CA ALA A 115 -13.21 2.25 8.36
C ALA A 115 -13.80 3.51 7.69
N LEU A 116 -14.14 3.47 6.41
CA LEU A 116 -14.87 4.55 5.73
C LEU A 116 -16.25 4.78 6.37
N SER A 117 -17.03 3.74 6.57
CA SER A 117 -18.35 3.84 7.22
C SER A 117 -18.23 4.38 8.65
N TRP A 118 -17.24 3.89 9.39
CA TRP A 118 -16.97 4.37 10.75
C TRP A 118 -16.60 5.86 10.76
N MET A 119 -15.77 6.32 9.82
CA MET A 119 -15.42 7.74 9.70
C MET A 119 -16.65 8.60 9.37
N GLU A 120 -17.52 8.14 8.47
CA GLU A 120 -18.77 8.82 8.13
C GLU A 120 -19.71 8.95 9.34
N GLU A 121 -19.88 7.88 10.13
CA GLU A 121 -20.67 7.86 11.36
C GLU A 121 -20.14 8.83 12.42
N HIS A 122 -18.80 9.05 12.45
CA HIS A 122 -18.15 9.97 13.38
C HIS A 122 -17.92 11.38 12.80
N ASN A 123 -18.51 11.67 11.64
CA ASN A 123 -18.40 12.97 10.94
C ASN A 123 -16.94 13.35 10.60
N ILE A 124 -16.09 12.35 10.35
CA ILE A 124 -14.71 12.54 9.91
C ILE A 124 -14.72 12.68 8.39
N PRO A 125 -14.17 13.77 7.82
CA PRO A 125 -14.08 13.94 6.38
C PRO A 125 -13.30 12.80 5.71
N CYS A 126 -13.94 12.10 4.75
CA CYS A 126 -13.35 10.98 3.99
C CYS A 126 -13.94 10.87 2.57
N LYS A 127 -14.38 12.01 2.00
CA LYS A 127 -14.87 12.03 0.61
C LYS A 127 -13.77 11.69 -0.39
N ARG A 128 -12.54 12.00 -0.06
CA ARG A 128 -11.34 11.63 -0.80
C ARG A 128 -10.42 10.87 0.14
N ILE A 129 -9.73 9.87 -0.36
CA ILE A 129 -8.84 9.02 0.42
C ILE A 129 -7.53 8.77 -0.34
N ILE A 130 -6.47 8.51 0.41
CA ILE A 130 -5.19 8.05 -0.12
C ILE A 130 -5.07 6.57 0.24
N ILE A 131 -4.72 5.73 -0.72
CA ILE A 131 -4.47 4.30 -0.51
C ILE A 131 -2.98 4.04 -0.63
N GLY A 132 -2.35 3.49 0.40
CA GLY A 132 -0.92 3.24 0.40
C GLY A 132 -0.52 1.93 1.05
N GLY A 133 0.72 1.52 0.83
CA GLY A 133 1.25 0.33 1.48
C GLY A 133 2.70 0.04 1.14
N THR A 134 3.29 -0.83 1.95
CA THR A 134 4.69 -1.23 1.84
C THR A 134 4.78 -2.72 1.49
N SER A 135 5.62 -3.11 0.51
CA SER A 135 5.87 -4.51 0.13
C SER A 135 4.56 -5.26 -0.20
N ALA A 136 4.16 -6.26 0.60
CA ALA A 136 2.86 -6.93 0.50
C ALA A 136 1.69 -5.93 0.57
N GLY A 137 1.78 -4.94 1.46
CA GLY A 137 0.79 -3.87 1.54
C GLY A 137 0.76 -2.97 0.30
N GLY A 138 1.92 -2.71 -0.32
CA GLY A 138 1.99 -2.00 -1.59
C GLY A 138 1.31 -2.75 -2.75
N HIS A 139 1.31 -4.09 -2.70
CA HIS A 139 0.52 -4.92 -3.60
C HIS A 139 -0.98 -4.76 -3.36
N LEU A 140 -1.43 -4.83 -2.09
CA LEU A 140 -2.85 -4.64 -1.74
C LEU A 140 -3.34 -3.25 -2.16
N ALA A 141 -2.53 -2.22 -1.91
CA ALA A 141 -2.82 -0.85 -2.34
C ALA A 141 -2.98 -0.74 -3.87
N ALA A 142 -2.06 -1.33 -4.63
CA ALA A 142 -2.15 -1.33 -6.09
C ALA A 142 -3.36 -2.11 -6.62
N LEU A 143 -3.71 -3.25 -6.00
CA LEU A 143 -4.94 -3.99 -6.33
C LEU A 143 -6.18 -3.14 -6.05
N MET A 144 -6.24 -2.50 -4.90
CA MET A 144 -7.37 -1.64 -4.52
C MET A 144 -7.57 -0.48 -5.50
N CYS A 145 -6.47 0.10 -5.98
CA CYS A 145 -6.51 1.24 -6.90
C CYS A 145 -6.77 0.85 -8.36
N TYR A 146 -6.31 -0.33 -8.81
CA TYR A 146 -6.29 -0.65 -10.24
C TYR A 146 -7.02 -1.93 -10.63
N ALA A 147 -7.44 -2.78 -9.70
CA ALA A 147 -8.19 -3.99 -10.03
C ALA A 147 -9.70 -3.72 -10.04
N ARG A 148 -10.21 -3.22 -11.16
CA ARG A 148 -11.62 -2.86 -11.34
C ARG A 148 -12.58 -3.98 -10.93
N TRP A 149 -12.27 -5.23 -11.31
CA TRP A 149 -13.11 -6.37 -10.96
C TRP A 149 -13.23 -6.61 -9.44
N LEU A 150 -12.19 -6.26 -8.63
CA LEU A 150 -12.26 -6.28 -7.17
C LEU A 150 -13.10 -5.10 -6.65
N GLN A 151 -12.89 -3.91 -7.18
CA GLN A 151 -13.66 -2.72 -6.80
C GLN A 151 -15.16 -2.97 -7.02
N GLU A 152 -15.54 -3.54 -8.17
CA GLU A 152 -16.92 -3.92 -8.50
C GLU A 152 -17.44 -5.03 -7.56
N ALA A 153 -16.63 -6.05 -7.27
CA ALA A 153 -17.02 -7.17 -6.43
C ALA A 153 -17.31 -6.76 -4.97
N PHE A 154 -16.55 -5.79 -4.45
CA PHE A 154 -16.73 -5.28 -3.09
C PHE A 154 -17.60 -4.02 -3.01
N GLY A 155 -18.02 -3.44 -4.14
CA GLY A 155 -18.72 -2.14 -4.16
C GLY A 155 -17.85 -1.01 -3.63
N PHE A 156 -16.53 -1.06 -3.86
CA PHE A 156 -15.60 -0.08 -3.33
C PHE A 156 -15.73 1.25 -4.12
N PRO A 157 -15.86 2.41 -3.42
CA PRO A 157 -16.05 3.72 -4.06
C PRO A 157 -14.72 4.25 -4.65
N VAL A 158 -14.32 3.71 -5.81
CA VAL A 158 -13.05 4.01 -6.46
C VAL A 158 -12.88 5.49 -6.78
N GLU A 159 -13.96 6.21 -7.01
CA GLU A 159 -13.98 7.64 -7.26
C GLU A 159 -13.51 8.49 -6.08
N ARG A 160 -13.51 7.93 -4.89
CA ARG A 160 -12.95 8.56 -3.69
C ARG A 160 -11.42 8.47 -3.61
N ILE A 161 -10.78 7.56 -4.38
CA ILE A 161 -9.33 7.40 -4.31
C ILE A 161 -8.64 8.58 -5.00
N ALA A 162 -8.01 9.42 -4.21
CA ALA A 162 -7.25 10.57 -4.69
C ALA A 162 -5.83 10.20 -5.17
N ALA A 163 -5.21 9.22 -4.49
CA ALA A 163 -3.83 8.83 -4.76
C ALA A 163 -3.55 7.39 -4.34
N CYS A 164 -2.60 6.76 -5.02
CA CYS A 164 -2.01 5.48 -4.65
C CYS A 164 -0.54 5.67 -4.26
N ILE A 165 -0.08 5.00 -3.19
CA ILE A 165 1.33 5.02 -2.75
C ILE A 165 1.82 3.58 -2.66
N SER A 166 2.91 3.26 -3.34
CA SER A 166 3.53 1.93 -3.33
C SER A 166 5.01 2.02 -2.94
N VAL A 167 5.34 1.52 -1.77
CA VAL A 167 6.72 1.44 -1.29
C VAL A 167 7.21 0.01 -1.41
N ALA A 168 8.16 -0.23 -2.32
CA ALA A 168 8.71 -1.56 -2.61
C ALA A 168 7.61 -2.62 -2.87
N GLY A 169 6.47 -2.21 -3.43
CA GLY A 169 5.29 -3.06 -3.62
C GLY A 169 5.52 -4.16 -4.65
N VAL A 170 4.76 -5.26 -4.52
CA VAL A 170 4.79 -6.37 -5.48
C VAL A 170 3.89 -6.01 -6.66
N ALA A 171 4.47 -5.75 -7.83
CA ALA A 171 3.72 -5.42 -9.04
C ALA A 171 3.27 -6.66 -9.82
N ASP A 172 4.05 -7.74 -9.76
CA ASP A 172 3.74 -9.03 -10.40
C ASP A 172 3.73 -10.14 -9.35
N ALA A 173 2.55 -10.64 -9.01
CA ALA A 173 2.41 -11.72 -8.04
C ALA A 173 3.10 -13.02 -8.50
N SER A 174 3.33 -13.22 -9.80
CA SER A 174 4.03 -14.38 -10.32
C SER A 174 5.53 -14.40 -10.00
N ASP A 175 6.13 -13.25 -9.73
CA ASP A 175 7.55 -13.15 -9.33
C ASP A 175 7.86 -13.95 -8.06
N LEU A 176 6.90 -13.99 -7.16
CA LEU A 176 7.03 -14.74 -5.91
C LEU A 176 6.98 -16.26 -6.13
N LEU A 177 6.42 -16.72 -7.25
CA LEU A 177 6.34 -18.14 -7.61
C LEU A 177 7.56 -18.66 -8.35
N VAL A 178 8.37 -17.77 -8.94
CA VAL A 178 9.48 -18.16 -9.85
C VAL A 178 10.78 -18.36 -9.10
N LYS A 179 10.95 -17.74 -7.95
CA LYS A 179 12.22 -17.76 -7.21
C LYS A 179 12.43 -19.07 -6.48
N PRO A 180 13.67 -19.60 -6.46
CA PRO A 180 13.98 -20.76 -5.65
C PRO A 180 13.81 -20.42 -4.18
N PHE A 181 13.34 -21.42 -3.40
CA PHE A 181 13.27 -21.39 -1.94
C PHE A 181 14.02 -20.20 -1.29
N PRO A 182 13.44 -19.40 -0.39
CA PRO A 182 12.28 -19.59 0.46
C PRO A 182 10.99 -18.88 0.02
N SER A 183 11.00 -18.01 -1.00
CA SER A 183 9.78 -17.30 -1.44
C SER A 183 8.73 -18.26 -1.97
N TYR A 184 9.14 -19.32 -2.66
CA TYR A 184 8.22 -20.39 -3.07
C TYR A 184 7.59 -21.09 -1.86
N GLY A 185 8.34 -21.27 -0.77
CA GLY A 185 7.82 -21.78 0.50
C GLY A 185 6.77 -20.86 1.11
N ALA A 186 7.04 -19.54 1.17
CA ALA A 186 6.10 -18.56 1.67
C ALA A 186 4.81 -18.53 0.81
N TRP A 187 4.92 -18.53 -0.52
CA TRP A 187 3.76 -18.59 -1.40
C TRP A 187 2.99 -19.92 -1.34
N ARG A 188 3.67 -21.04 -1.11
CA ARG A 188 2.97 -22.31 -0.87
C ARG A 188 2.16 -22.32 0.41
N THR A 189 2.52 -21.50 1.39
CA THR A 189 1.73 -21.31 2.59
C THR A 189 0.54 -20.38 2.38
N GLN A 190 0.58 -19.53 1.35
CA GLN A 190 -0.43 -18.50 1.07
C GLN A 190 -1.50 -18.98 0.08
N VAL A 191 -1.13 -19.81 -0.90
CA VAL A 191 -2.06 -20.30 -1.92
C VAL A 191 -2.56 -21.68 -1.57
N ASP A 192 -3.87 -21.89 -1.66
CA ASP A 192 -4.45 -23.22 -1.50
C ASP A 192 -4.02 -24.11 -2.68
N LEU A 193 -3.08 -25.01 -2.40
CA LEU A 193 -2.55 -25.95 -3.39
C LEU A 193 -3.59 -26.97 -3.86
N ALA A 194 -4.67 -27.19 -3.11
CA ALA A 194 -5.77 -28.03 -3.54
C ALA A 194 -6.56 -27.39 -4.68
N THR A 195 -6.70 -26.05 -4.62
CA THR A 195 -7.42 -25.29 -5.65
C THR A 195 -6.59 -25.08 -6.92
N VAL A 196 -5.26 -24.93 -6.79
CA VAL A 196 -4.38 -24.56 -7.91
C VAL A 196 -3.59 -25.74 -8.47
N GLY A 197 -3.53 -26.86 -7.73
CA GLY A 197 -2.74 -28.04 -8.08
C GLY A 197 -1.23 -27.84 -8.00
N LYS A 198 -0.47 -28.88 -8.36
CA LYS A 198 1.02 -28.87 -8.32
C LYS A 198 1.66 -28.26 -9.58
N ASN A 199 0.86 -27.82 -10.55
CA ASN A 199 1.36 -27.32 -11.81
C ASN A 199 1.73 -25.84 -11.73
N ARG A 200 3.00 -25.52 -11.94
CA ARG A 200 3.55 -24.15 -11.87
C ARG A 200 2.85 -23.17 -12.83
N ALA A 201 2.47 -23.63 -14.01
CA ALA A 201 1.75 -22.81 -14.97
C ALA A 201 0.32 -22.49 -14.49
N ALA A 202 -0.37 -23.46 -13.87
CA ALA A 202 -1.68 -23.23 -13.26
C ALA A 202 -1.59 -22.25 -12.08
N MET A 203 -0.55 -22.37 -11.24
CA MET A 203 -0.30 -21.41 -10.16
C MET A 203 -0.09 -19.99 -10.70
N ARG A 204 0.74 -19.83 -11.73
CA ARG A 204 0.93 -18.51 -12.36
C ARG A 204 -0.39 -17.92 -12.89
N ARG A 205 -1.20 -18.73 -13.59
CA ARG A 205 -2.50 -18.25 -14.08
C ARG A 205 -3.45 -17.86 -12.96
N ALA A 206 -3.43 -18.58 -11.84
CA ALA A 206 -4.30 -18.29 -10.70
C ALA A 206 -3.93 -16.96 -10.03
N VAL A 207 -2.64 -16.62 -9.94
CA VAL A 207 -2.20 -15.36 -9.32
C VAL A 207 -2.14 -14.19 -10.30
N ALA A 208 -2.15 -14.42 -11.62
CA ALA A 208 -2.11 -13.36 -12.63
C ALA A 208 -3.27 -12.36 -12.47
N ARG A 209 -4.47 -12.87 -12.13
CA ARG A 209 -5.63 -12.02 -11.86
C ARG A 209 -5.46 -11.08 -10.65
N TYR A 210 -4.43 -11.30 -9.85
CA TYR A 210 -4.03 -10.48 -8.70
C TYR A 210 -2.67 -9.81 -8.91
N SER A 211 -2.13 -9.80 -10.11
CA SER A 211 -0.90 -9.07 -10.46
C SER A 211 -1.26 -7.68 -10.97
N PRO A 212 -0.98 -6.61 -10.24
CA PRO A 212 -1.33 -5.25 -10.67
C PRO A 212 -0.87 -4.93 -12.09
N VAL A 213 0.34 -5.36 -12.48
CA VAL A 213 0.85 -5.11 -13.83
C VAL A 213 0.04 -5.84 -14.90
N ASP A 214 -0.31 -7.11 -14.70
CA ASP A 214 -1.08 -7.87 -15.69
C ASP A 214 -2.50 -7.32 -15.84
N ILE A 215 -3.10 -6.85 -14.72
CA ILE A 215 -4.41 -6.20 -14.71
C ILE A 215 -4.34 -4.89 -15.52
N VAL A 216 -3.40 -4.02 -15.21
CA VAL A 216 -3.25 -2.73 -15.90
C VAL A 216 -2.92 -2.90 -17.37
N GLU A 217 -2.03 -3.82 -17.74
CA GLU A 217 -1.69 -4.11 -19.14
C GLU A 217 -2.94 -4.59 -19.94
N LYS A 218 -3.78 -5.42 -19.32
CA LYS A 218 -5.03 -5.89 -19.91
C LYS A 218 -6.04 -4.74 -20.07
N GLU A 219 -6.33 -4.03 -18.99
CA GLU A 219 -7.32 -2.95 -18.96
C GLU A 219 -6.90 -1.74 -19.79
N ALA A 220 -5.60 -1.50 -19.98
CA ALA A 220 -5.08 -0.47 -20.87
C ALA A 220 -5.47 -0.70 -22.34
N GLY A 221 -5.57 -1.98 -22.76
CA GLY A 221 -6.07 -2.35 -24.07
C GLY A 221 -7.58 -2.05 -24.25
N GLU A 222 -8.31 -1.98 -23.16
CA GLU A 222 -9.76 -1.73 -23.12
C GLU A 222 -10.10 -0.25 -22.80
N GLY A 223 -9.09 0.59 -22.52
CA GLY A 223 -9.29 1.99 -22.10
C GLY A 223 -9.93 2.14 -20.71
N ALA A 224 -9.83 1.11 -19.88
CA ALA A 224 -10.57 0.96 -18.62
C ALA A 224 -9.74 1.21 -17.36
N VAL A 225 -8.45 1.58 -17.49
CA VAL A 225 -7.55 1.79 -16.34
C VAL A 225 -7.99 3.01 -15.52
N PRO A 226 -8.22 2.85 -14.21
CA PRO A 226 -8.55 3.99 -13.33
C PRO A 226 -7.47 5.08 -13.37
N ARG A 227 -7.90 6.36 -13.42
CA ARG A 227 -7.00 7.52 -13.48
C ARG A 227 -6.53 7.97 -12.09
N ILE A 228 -6.04 7.04 -11.31
CA ILE A 228 -5.52 7.31 -9.97
C ILE A 228 -4.02 7.56 -10.09
N PRO A 229 -3.49 8.72 -9.64
CA PRO A 229 -2.06 8.98 -9.65
C PRO A 229 -1.33 8.05 -8.67
N LEU A 230 -0.14 7.58 -9.06
CA LEU A 230 0.68 6.65 -8.30
C LEU A 230 2.02 7.27 -7.92
N PHE A 231 2.35 7.23 -6.62
CA PHE A 231 3.71 7.47 -6.12
C PHE A 231 4.40 6.15 -5.82
N VAL A 232 5.56 5.93 -6.39
CA VAL A 232 6.34 4.70 -6.21
C VAL A 232 7.70 5.03 -5.60
N VAL A 233 8.04 4.34 -4.52
CA VAL A 233 9.42 4.25 -4.01
C VAL A 233 9.92 2.83 -4.22
N HIS A 234 11.01 2.64 -4.97
CA HIS A 234 11.51 1.28 -5.23
C HIS A 234 13.02 1.23 -5.40
N GLY A 235 13.63 0.17 -4.88
CA GLY A 235 15.07 -0.06 -5.00
C GLY A 235 15.45 -0.78 -6.27
N ARG A 236 16.48 -0.27 -6.95
CA ARG A 236 16.99 -0.88 -8.19
C ARG A 236 17.56 -2.28 -7.99
N ARG A 237 18.01 -2.59 -6.77
CA ARG A 237 18.58 -3.89 -6.39
C ARG A 237 17.62 -4.76 -5.59
N ASP A 238 16.36 -4.42 -5.58
CA ASP A 238 15.33 -5.22 -4.93
C ASP A 238 15.19 -6.58 -5.62
N THR A 239 15.38 -7.64 -4.86
CA THR A 239 15.26 -9.02 -5.33
C THR A 239 14.08 -9.76 -4.70
N LEU A 240 13.40 -9.18 -3.70
CA LEU A 240 12.15 -9.71 -3.13
C LEU A 240 10.96 -9.29 -3.99
N SER A 241 10.85 -7.99 -4.27
CA SER A 241 9.91 -7.43 -5.22
C SER A 241 10.72 -6.84 -6.39
N PRO A 242 10.90 -7.55 -7.51
CA PRO A 242 11.82 -7.12 -8.55
C PRO A 242 11.47 -5.75 -9.14
N PHE A 243 12.46 -4.87 -9.19
CA PHE A 243 12.30 -3.53 -9.77
C PHE A 243 11.78 -3.58 -11.21
N PHE A 244 12.17 -4.59 -11.98
CA PHE A 244 11.70 -4.76 -13.36
C PHE A 244 10.17 -4.87 -13.45
N SER A 245 9.54 -5.65 -12.58
CA SER A 245 8.08 -5.80 -12.55
C SER A 245 7.39 -4.50 -12.15
N GLN A 246 7.99 -3.77 -11.19
CA GLN A 246 7.49 -2.44 -10.82
C GLN A 246 7.62 -1.45 -11.99
N LEU A 247 8.72 -1.51 -12.75
CA LEU A 247 8.90 -0.64 -13.91
C LEU A 247 7.86 -0.94 -15.01
N ARG A 248 7.53 -2.22 -15.25
CA ARG A 248 6.43 -2.60 -16.17
C ARG A 248 5.10 -1.95 -15.77
N LEU A 249 4.74 -2.01 -14.47
CA LEU A 249 3.52 -1.37 -13.96
C LEU A 249 3.54 0.14 -14.20
N VAL A 250 4.65 0.80 -13.89
CA VAL A 250 4.84 2.24 -14.13
C VAL A 250 4.67 2.60 -15.62
N GLU A 251 5.28 1.82 -16.50
CA GLU A 251 5.19 2.04 -17.95
C GLU A 251 3.77 1.81 -18.47
N ALA A 252 3.10 0.75 -18.00
CA ALA A 252 1.72 0.46 -18.37
C ALA A 252 0.76 1.58 -17.94
N LEU A 253 0.89 2.09 -16.72
CA LEU A 253 0.09 3.21 -16.21
C LEU A 253 0.38 4.51 -16.98
N ARG A 254 1.64 4.83 -17.23
CA ARG A 254 2.02 6.01 -18.03
C ARG A 254 1.49 5.94 -19.46
N LYS A 255 1.47 4.76 -20.05
CA LYS A 255 0.88 4.54 -21.38
C LYS A 255 -0.63 4.74 -21.38
N ALA A 256 -1.32 4.26 -20.35
CA ALA A 256 -2.78 4.35 -20.25
C ALA A 256 -3.25 5.77 -19.85
N ASN A 257 -2.61 6.39 -18.87
CA ASN A 257 -3.08 7.60 -18.19
C ASN A 257 -2.20 8.84 -18.43
N GLY A 258 -1.11 8.70 -19.19
CA GLY A 258 -0.16 9.78 -19.47
C GLY A 258 1.06 9.80 -18.53
N LYS A 259 2.10 10.50 -18.92
CA LYS A 259 3.39 10.50 -18.20
C LYS A 259 3.30 11.02 -16.76
N GLY A 260 2.43 11.97 -16.50
CA GLY A 260 2.21 12.56 -15.16
C GLY A 260 1.46 11.66 -14.18
N SER A 261 0.89 10.53 -14.64
CA SER A 261 0.12 9.63 -13.78
C SER A 261 0.96 8.86 -12.75
N VAL A 262 2.28 8.81 -12.91
CA VAL A 262 3.18 8.09 -12.00
C VAL A 262 4.42 8.90 -11.70
N GLU A 263 4.64 9.17 -10.42
CA GLU A 263 5.92 9.63 -9.88
C GLU A 263 6.72 8.43 -9.37
N LEU A 264 7.92 8.21 -9.91
CA LEU A 264 8.79 7.09 -9.55
C LEU A 264 10.07 7.60 -8.92
N LEU A 265 10.24 7.32 -7.65
CA LEU A 265 11.47 7.56 -6.91
C LEU A 265 12.26 6.25 -6.81
N THR A 266 13.46 6.22 -7.39
CA THR A 266 14.32 5.02 -7.35
C THR A 266 15.49 5.21 -6.41
N LEU A 267 15.81 4.17 -5.67
CA LEU A 267 16.95 4.10 -4.76
C LEU A 267 17.93 3.03 -5.23
N GLU A 268 19.24 3.22 -4.98
CA GLU A 268 20.27 2.22 -5.28
C GLU A 268 20.33 1.10 -4.23
N GLY A 269 19.23 0.88 -3.51
CA GLY A 269 19.12 -0.05 -2.40
C GLY A 269 18.41 -1.34 -2.74
N ARG A 270 18.37 -2.23 -1.74
CA ARG A 270 17.65 -3.49 -1.70
C ARG A 270 16.31 -3.30 -0.99
N HIS A 271 15.43 -4.31 -1.02
CA HIS A 271 14.07 -4.27 -0.49
C HIS A 271 13.94 -3.64 0.91
N TRP A 272 14.69 -4.13 1.88
CA TRP A 272 14.65 -3.66 3.27
C TRP A 272 15.13 -2.21 3.49
N GLN A 273 16.01 -1.71 2.61
CA GLN A 273 16.60 -0.37 2.78
C GLN A 273 15.57 0.75 2.56
N HIS A 274 14.57 0.55 1.69
CA HIS A 274 13.53 1.56 1.49
C HIS A 274 12.36 1.37 2.45
N MET A 275 12.13 0.17 2.93
CA MET A 275 11.13 -0.06 3.98
C MET A 275 11.50 0.72 5.24
N ASN A 276 12.77 0.64 5.65
CA ASN A 276 13.24 1.35 6.82
C ASN A 276 13.18 2.88 6.67
N THR A 277 13.42 3.40 5.47
CA THR A 277 13.40 4.86 5.23
C THR A 277 12.00 5.46 5.14
N THR A 278 10.95 4.65 5.00
CA THR A 278 9.56 5.09 4.91
C THR A 278 8.71 4.68 6.13
N VAL A 279 9.16 3.72 6.92
CA VAL A 279 8.42 3.10 8.02
C VAL A 279 9.02 3.41 9.40
N THR A 280 10.32 3.77 9.48
CA THR A 280 11.03 3.97 10.75
C THR A 280 11.32 5.43 11.07
N MET A 281 10.47 6.36 10.67
CA MET A 281 10.78 7.78 10.78
C MET A 281 10.12 8.46 11.98
N HIS A 282 10.96 8.90 12.91
CA HIS A 282 10.61 9.90 13.91
C HIS A 282 10.23 11.24 13.22
N LYS A 283 9.41 12.03 13.88
CA LYS A 283 8.97 13.36 13.42
C LYS A 283 10.14 14.24 12.94
N ASP A 284 11.28 14.14 13.61
CA ASP A 284 12.48 14.92 13.31
C ASP A 284 13.20 14.45 12.02
N ALA A 285 12.86 13.22 11.55
CA ALA A 285 13.45 12.65 10.34
C ALA A 285 12.68 13.00 9.05
N VAL A 286 11.47 13.56 9.13
CA VAL A 286 10.72 13.98 7.93
C VAL A 286 11.47 15.08 7.18
N GLU A 287 12.04 16.05 7.90
CA GLU A 287 12.81 17.14 7.31
C GLU A 287 14.13 16.67 6.69
N GLU A 288 14.67 15.54 7.16
CA GLU A 288 15.93 14.95 6.69
C GLU A 288 15.74 13.87 5.63
N SER A 289 14.51 13.42 5.39
CA SER A 289 14.23 12.36 4.44
C SER A 289 13.81 12.88 3.06
N PRO A 290 14.69 12.75 2.05
CA PRO A 290 14.33 13.13 0.67
C PRO A 290 13.09 12.39 0.14
N ILE A 291 12.85 11.17 0.63
CA ILE A 291 11.70 10.35 0.23
C ILE A 291 10.40 10.96 0.76
N LEU A 292 10.34 11.27 2.04
CA LEU A 292 9.15 11.85 2.65
C LEU A 292 8.89 13.27 2.14
N THR A 293 9.94 14.06 1.97
CA THR A 293 9.82 15.38 1.36
C THR A 293 9.21 15.30 -0.04
N ALA A 294 9.71 14.37 -0.88
CA ALA A 294 9.17 14.18 -2.22
C ALA A 294 7.72 13.68 -2.19
N LEU A 295 7.41 12.73 -1.29
CA LEU A 295 6.07 12.17 -1.12
C LEU A 295 5.06 13.25 -0.71
N PHE A 296 5.35 14.01 0.33
CA PHE A 296 4.41 15.02 0.83
C PHE A 296 4.25 16.18 -0.16
N SER A 297 5.33 16.65 -0.80
CA SER A 297 5.22 17.62 -1.89
C SER A 297 4.39 17.11 -3.08
N TRP A 298 4.44 15.80 -3.37
CA TRP A 298 3.60 15.20 -4.39
C TRP A 298 2.14 15.14 -3.95
N LEU A 299 1.85 14.78 -2.71
CA LEU A 299 0.48 14.75 -2.17
C LEU A 299 -0.17 16.14 -2.16
N GLU A 300 0.59 17.20 -1.84
CA GLU A 300 0.12 18.58 -1.94
C GLU A 300 -0.30 18.95 -3.37
N ARG A 301 0.48 18.51 -4.39
CA ARG A 301 0.09 18.73 -5.79
C ARG A 301 -1.19 18.00 -6.16
N VAL A 302 -1.32 16.72 -5.74
CA VAL A 302 -2.54 15.92 -5.95
C VAL A 302 -3.77 16.56 -5.31
N ASP A 303 -3.61 17.15 -4.13
CA ASP A 303 -4.71 17.85 -3.45
C ASP A 303 -5.10 19.13 -4.19
N ALA A 304 -4.13 19.93 -4.58
CA ALA A 304 -4.36 21.17 -5.32
C ALA A 304 -5.02 20.96 -6.70
N GLU A 305 -4.59 19.94 -7.45
CA GLU A 305 -5.16 19.61 -8.78
C GLU A 305 -6.62 19.15 -8.72
N SER A 306 -7.06 18.68 -7.57
CA SER A 306 -8.39 18.11 -7.37
C SER A 306 -9.41 19.10 -6.82
N GLN A 307 -8.99 20.28 -6.38
CA GLN A 307 -9.90 21.35 -6.01
C GLN A 307 -10.43 22.00 -7.30
N PRO A 308 -11.78 22.09 -7.48
CA PRO A 308 -12.32 22.79 -8.62
C PRO A 308 -11.83 24.24 -8.56
N GLY A 309 -11.01 24.63 -9.53
CA GLY A 309 -10.42 25.95 -9.59
C GLY A 309 -11.50 27.02 -9.44
N GLU A 310 -11.37 27.89 -8.46
CA GLU A 310 -12.08 29.17 -8.50
C GLU A 310 -11.75 29.84 -9.85
N PRO A 311 -12.74 30.26 -10.61
CA PRO A 311 -12.51 30.95 -11.87
C PRO A 311 -11.66 32.18 -11.56
N HIS A 312 -10.38 32.15 -11.98
CA HIS A 312 -9.56 33.35 -11.96
C HIS A 312 -10.35 34.47 -12.67
N SER A 313 -10.92 35.33 -11.88
CA SER A 313 -11.46 36.58 -12.39
C SER A 313 -10.32 37.31 -13.11
N ARG A 314 -10.32 37.18 -14.45
CA ARG A 314 -9.50 38.07 -15.29
C ARG A 314 -10.02 39.48 -15.03
N SER A 315 -9.33 40.22 -14.18
CA SER A 315 -9.50 41.65 -14.11
C SER A 315 -9.06 42.22 -15.45
N SER A 316 -10.04 42.56 -16.26
CA SER A 316 -9.86 43.44 -17.39
C SER A 316 -9.59 44.84 -16.85
N ALA A 317 -8.38 45.30 -17.02
CA ALA A 317 -8.03 46.70 -17.03
C ALA A 317 -7.26 46.99 -18.31
#